data_7c0c0977b94407b9e8d713cdefd9de12
#
_entry.id   7c0c0977b94407b9e8d713cdefd9de12
#
_cell.length_a   1.000
_cell.length_b   1.000
_cell.length_c   1.000
_cell.angle_alpha   90.00
_cell.angle_beta   90.00
_cell.angle_gamma   90.00
#
_symmetry.space_group_name_H-M   'P 1'
#
loop_
_entity.id
_entity.type
_entity.pdbx_description
1 polymer ?
#
loop_
_entity_poly.entity_id
_entity_poly.type
_entity_poly.pdbx_seq_one_letter_code
_entity_poly.pdbx_strand_id
1 'polypeptide(L)'
;EWLEANEGNPCLVLPTGSGKSHIVAALCQDALTQWPDTRVLMITHVKELIQQNAEKMRLHWPGAPLGIYSAGLKQKNLSEPITFAGIQSVRNRAAEIGHVDLVIVDECHLISHKSEGGYRELIKKLFDINPALRVLGLTATPFRLGHGYIDEAGALFDDRIEPVTIEELIHKGYLSTLRSKKTETKLDVEGVHKRGGEYIESELQAAVDNQDTNYKVIQEVIDRGKNCRHWLVFCTGVAHAEHISQTLMDAGVTAACVTGKTPPAQREDLITRFKAGEIQALTNANVLTTGFDFPDIDLIAMLRPTMSPSLYMQMAGRGLRPKGHTDHCLVLDFAGNVEAHGPITRVRPPHKSGSGGEAPVKVCDACHEIVHISVMTCPECGYEFPESENKIPMQLRDDCIMGSDTELKMKVASWEWREYTSRAGNNMLRATYYGPSLSDKPISEYFCVLHSGYAGQKAIGEINQIAHASGCHTELIAATGLPQAAVAFNRSKPPDEIDYEKNGRYFNVIRRNYAPSQT
;
A
#
# COMPACT_ATOMS: atom_id res chain seq x y z
N GLU A 1 -6.62 -6.52 -21.26
CA GLU A 1 -8.00 -5.96 -21.23
C GLU A 1 -7.98 -4.43 -21.12
N TRP A 2 -7.45 -3.79 -20.04
CA TRP A 2 -7.47 -2.32 -19.91
C TRP A 2 -6.70 -1.63 -21.06
N LEU A 3 -5.49 -2.09 -21.35
CA LEU A 3 -4.65 -1.58 -22.44
C LEU A 3 -5.25 -1.76 -23.84
N GLU A 4 -6.14 -2.71 -24.01
CA GLU A 4 -6.86 -2.98 -25.26
C GLU A 4 -8.11 -2.11 -25.39
N ALA A 5 -8.77 -1.84 -24.26
CA ALA A 5 -10.05 -1.14 -24.23
C ALA A 5 -9.92 0.38 -24.08
N ASN A 6 -8.77 0.88 -23.63
CA ASN A 6 -8.58 2.29 -23.30
C ASN A 6 -7.31 2.86 -23.95
N GLU A 7 -7.34 4.15 -24.22
CA GLU A 7 -6.14 4.96 -24.51
C GLU A 7 -5.54 5.47 -23.20
N GLY A 8 -4.23 5.83 -23.21
CA GLY A 8 -3.53 6.36 -22.04
C GLY A 8 -2.62 5.36 -21.32
N ASN A 9 -2.14 5.73 -20.15
CA ASN A 9 -1.13 5.00 -19.40
C ASN A 9 -1.70 4.58 -18.04
N PRO A 10 -2.03 3.30 -17.83
CA PRO A 10 -2.55 2.83 -16.55
C PRO A 10 -1.45 2.63 -15.51
N CYS A 11 -1.80 2.78 -14.24
CA CYS A 11 -1.02 2.32 -13.12
C CYS A 11 -1.71 1.15 -12.41
N LEU A 12 -1.07 0.01 -12.37
CA LEU A 12 -1.54 -1.16 -11.66
C LEU A 12 -1.00 -1.15 -10.23
N VAL A 13 -1.91 -0.99 -9.27
CA VAL A 13 -1.58 -0.98 -7.85
C VAL A 13 -1.75 -2.39 -7.30
N LEU A 14 -0.65 -2.95 -6.85
CA LEU A 14 -0.59 -4.31 -6.36
C LEU A 14 0.17 -4.35 -5.03
N PRO A 15 -0.40 -4.95 -3.98
CA PRO A 15 0.28 -5.09 -2.70
C PRO A 15 1.67 -5.72 -2.80
N THR A 16 2.54 -5.41 -1.84
CA THR A 16 3.84 -6.10 -1.73
C THR A 16 3.60 -7.59 -1.49
N GLY A 17 4.27 -8.45 -2.28
CA GLY A 17 4.08 -9.91 -2.18
C GLY A 17 2.93 -10.47 -3.02
N SER A 18 2.12 -9.65 -3.70
CA SER A 18 0.97 -10.08 -4.52
C SER A 18 1.33 -10.77 -5.84
N GLY A 19 2.62 -10.94 -6.16
CA GLY A 19 3.04 -11.59 -7.40
C GLY A 19 3.21 -10.66 -8.61
N LYS A 20 3.55 -9.39 -8.42
CA LYS A 20 3.82 -8.42 -9.51
C LYS A 20 4.67 -9.00 -10.64
N SER A 21 5.77 -9.70 -10.30
CA SER A 21 6.67 -10.28 -11.31
C SER A 21 6.02 -11.39 -12.14
N HIS A 22 5.06 -12.13 -11.58
CA HIS A 22 4.28 -13.14 -12.31
C HIS A 22 3.36 -12.48 -13.34
N ILE A 23 2.70 -11.38 -12.94
CA ILE A 23 1.82 -10.61 -13.81
C ILE A 23 2.60 -10.02 -14.98
N VAL A 24 3.80 -9.48 -14.72
CA VAL A 24 4.69 -8.97 -15.77
C VAL A 24 5.09 -10.08 -16.73
N ALA A 25 5.47 -11.26 -16.22
CA ALA A 25 5.85 -12.39 -17.07
C ALA A 25 4.70 -12.87 -17.95
N ALA A 26 3.50 -13.01 -17.37
CA ALA A 26 2.31 -13.40 -18.11
C ALA A 26 1.92 -12.36 -19.17
N LEU A 27 1.97 -11.07 -18.84
CA LEU A 27 1.69 -9.99 -19.78
C LEU A 27 2.67 -9.99 -20.97
N CYS A 28 3.96 -10.11 -20.70
CA CYS A 28 4.97 -10.15 -21.75
C CYS A 28 4.83 -11.40 -22.63
N GLN A 29 4.55 -12.56 -22.03
CA GLN A 29 4.35 -13.80 -22.78
C GLN A 29 3.11 -13.72 -23.67
N ASP A 30 2.01 -13.21 -23.14
CA ASP A 30 0.77 -13.02 -23.89
C ASP A 30 0.96 -12.04 -25.05
N ALA A 31 1.57 -10.88 -24.80
CA ALA A 31 1.85 -9.88 -25.81
C ALA A 31 2.70 -10.43 -26.96
N LEU A 32 3.81 -11.14 -26.66
CA LEU A 32 4.67 -11.71 -27.70
C LEU A 32 4.04 -12.92 -28.41
N THR A 33 3.11 -13.60 -27.76
CA THR A 33 2.36 -14.70 -28.40
C THR A 33 1.35 -14.16 -29.42
N GLN A 34 0.66 -13.08 -29.07
CA GLN A 34 -0.34 -12.47 -29.97
C GLN A 34 0.33 -11.58 -31.04
N TRP A 35 1.39 -10.86 -30.66
CA TRP A 35 2.13 -9.93 -31.52
C TRP A 35 3.64 -10.19 -31.40
N PRO A 36 4.20 -11.08 -32.22
CA PRO A 36 5.59 -11.54 -32.08
C PRO A 36 6.65 -10.43 -32.20
N ASP A 37 6.33 -9.34 -32.89
CA ASP A 37 7.24 -8.19 -33.08
C ASP A 37 7.22 -7.18 -31.93
N THR A 38 6.40 -7.43 -30.88
CA THR A 38 6.26 -6.54 -29.72
C THR A 38 7.59 -6.36 -28.99
N ARG A 39 7.94 -5.13 -28.71
CA ARG A 39 9.10 -4.78 -27.89
C ARG A 39 8.68 -4.17 -26.54
N VAL A 40 9.15 -4.79 -25.47
CA VAL A 40 8.86 -4.40 -24.09
C VAL A 40 10.12 -3.92 -23.38
N LEU A 41 10.06 -2.73 -22.79
CA LEU A 41 11.12 -2.20 -21.95
C LEU A 41 10.63 -2.08 -20.51
N MET A 42 11.16 -2.91 -19.61
CA MET A 42 10.90 -2.78 -18.17
C MET A 42 11.99 -1.96 -17.50
N ILE A 43 11.59 -0.91 -16.79
CA ILE A 43 12.52 0.04 -16.15
C ILE A 43 12.34 0.01 -14.65
N THR A 44 13.46 -0.07 -13.94
CA THR A 44 13.51 0.07 -12.48
C THR A 44 14.73 0.90 -12.06
N HIS A 45 14.75 1.37 -10.82
CA HIS A 45 15.84 2.21 -10.28
C HIS A 45 16.90 1.42 -9.50
N VAL A 46 16.62 0.15 -9.15
CA VAL A 46 17.50 -0.71 -8.32
C VAL A 46 17.97 -1.90 -9.13
N LYS A 47 19.29 -2.14 -9.14
CA LYS A 47 19.89 -3.25 -9.88
C LYS A 47 19.45 -4.64 -9.38
N GLU A 48 19.20 -4.77 -8.08
CA GLU A 48 18.72 -6.00 -7.45
C GLU A 48 17.33 -6.38 -7.97
N LEU A 49 16.45 -5.38 -8.20
CA LEU A 49 15.13 -5.60 -8.81
C LEU A 49 15.23 -6.06 -10.27
N ILE A 50 16.21 -5.53 -11.04
CA ILE A 50 16.44 -5.97 -12.43
C ILE A 50 16.76 -7.46 -12.44
N GLN A 51 17.71 -7.88 -11.62
CA GLN A 51 18.15 -9.28 -11.54
C GLN A 51 16.99 -10.19 -11.09
N GLN A 52 16.30 -9.83 -10.01
CA GLN A 52 15.20 -10.63 -9.47
C GLN A 52 14.03 -10.75 -10.44
N ASN A 53 13.64 -9.64 -11.10
CA ASN A 53 12.58 -9.66 -12.10
C ASN A 53 12.98 -10.53 -13.30
N ALA A 54 14.25 -10.47 -13.72
CA ALA A 54 14.76 -11.33 -14.79
C ALA A 54 14.77 -12.81 -14.41
N GLU A 55 15.19 -13.14 -13.20
CA GLU A 55 15.18 -14.52 -12.69
C GLU A 55 13.75 -15.05 -12.59
N LYS A 56 12.82 -14.25 -12.05
CA LYS A 56 11.40 -14.61 -11.96
C LYS A 56 10.75 -14.75 -13.33
N MET A 57 11.09 -13.89 -14.29
CA MET A 57 10.64 -14.02 -15.68
C MET A 57 11.06 -15.37 -16.24
N ARG A 58 12.34 -15.74 -16.13
CA ARG A 58 12.87 -17.02 -16.61
C ARG A 58 12.28 -18.24 -15.90
N LEU A 59 11.93 -18.08 -14.61
CA LEU A 59 11.27 -19.15 -13.85
C LEU A 59 9.85 -19.41 -14.38
N HIS A 60 9.10 -18.35 -14.71
CA HIS A 60 7.73 -18.48 -15.21
C HIS A 60 7.64 -18.79 -16.69
N TRP A 61 8.59 -18.27 -17.44
CA TRP A 61 8.69 -18.46 -18.87
C TRP A 61 10.13 -18.89 -19.23
N PRO A 62 10.46 -20.18 -19.10
CA PRO A 62 11.74 -20.72 -19.55
C PRO A 62 11.92 -20.46 -21.05
N GLY A 63 13.00 -19.79 -21.43
CA GLY A 63 13.22 -19.39 -22.82
C GLY A 63 12.64 -18.02 -23.21
N ALA A 64 12.18 -17.22 -22.25
CA ALA A 64 11.80 -15.81 -22.50
C ALA A 64 12.93 -15.07 -23.23
N PRO A 65 12.64 -14.35 -24.34
CA PRO A 65 13.63 -13.59 -25.11
C PRO A 65 13.96 -12.28 -24.35
N LEU A 66 14.80 -12.42 -23.31
CA LEU A 66 15.05 -11.40 -22.31
C LEU A 66 16.50 -10.90 -22.34
N GLY A 67 16.68 -9.62 -22.65
CA GLY A 67 17.91 -8.87 -22.49
C GLY A 67 17.96 -8.08 -21.16
N ILE A 68 19.17 -7.81 -20.69
CA ILE A 68 19.41 -6.94 -19.53
C ILE A 68 20.31 -5.80 -19.92
N TYR A 69 19.91 -4.57 -19.56
CA TYR A 69 20.73 -3.39 -19.73
C TYR A 69 20.95 -2.64 -18.40
N SER A 70 22.06 -2.94 -17.75
CA SER A 70 22.39 -2.38 -16.44
C SER A 70 23.89 -2.27 -16.24
N ALA A 71 24.36 -1.05 -16.00
CA ALA A 71 25.77 -0.80 -15.68
C ALA A 71 26.17 -1.52 -14.37
N GLY A 72 25.26 -1.54 -13.37
CA GLY A 72 25.49 -2.22 -12.09
C GLY A 72 25.61 -3.73 -12.20
N LEU A 73 25.01 -4.37 -13.22
CA LEU A 73 25.12 -5.79 -13.52
C LEU A 73 26.15 -6.08 -14.63
N LYS A 74 26.81 -5.06 -15.16
CA LYS A 74 27.77 -5.15 -16.27
C LYS A 74 27.20 -5.84 -17.53
N GLN A 75 25.90 -5.68 -17.77
CA GLN A 75 25.19 -6.23 -18.93
C GLN A 75 24.66 -5.09 -19.81
N LYS A 76 24.74 -5.25 -21.12
CA LYS A 76 24.35 -4.25 -22.13
C LYS A 76 23.69 -4.95 -23.33
N ASN A 77 22.56 -5.61 -23.11
CA ASN A 77 21.80 -6.28 -24.16
C ASN A 77 20.45 -5.57 -24.37
N LEU A 78 20.27 -4.97 -25.54
CA LEU A 78 19.03 -4.32 -26.02
C LEU A 78 18.45 -5.05 -27.24
N SER A 79 19.05 -6.16 -27.68
CA SER A 79 18.63 -6.86 -28.91
C SER A 79 17.38 -7.69 -28.72
N GLU A 80 17.09 -8.10 -27.49
CA GLU A 80 15.96 -8.98 -27.19
C GLU A 80 14.62 -8.21 -27.21
N PRO A 81 13.53 -8.88 -27.57
CA PRO A 81 12.17 -8.30 -27.51
C PRO A 81 11.80 -7.74 -26.14
N ILE A 82 12.17 -8.41 -25.07
CA ILE A 82 11.97 -7.94 -23.70
C ILE A 82 13.31 -7.46 -23.16
N THR A 83 13.39 -6.23 -22.71
CA THR A 83 14.59 -5.68 -22.07
C THR A 83 14.29 -5.19 -20.65
N PHE A 84 15.04 -5.69 -19.67
CA PHE A 84 15.01 -5.15 -18.30
C PHE A 84 16.19 -4.20 -18.09
N ALA A 85 15.89 -2.96 -17.71
CA ALA A 85 16.90 -1.91 -17.66
C ALA A 85 16.87 -1.08 -16.37
N GLY A 86 18.05 -0.63 -15.95
CA GLY A 86 18.16 0.40 -14.91
C GLY A 86 18.00 1.78 -15.51
N ILE A 87 17.11 2.62 -14.98
CA ILE A 87 16.87 3.98 -15.47
C ILE A 87 18.18 4.79 -15.61
N GLN A 88 19.10 4.67 -14.65
CA GLN A 88 20.37 5.37 -14.68
C GLN A 88 21.25 4.95 -15.88
N SER A 89 21.06 3.72 -16.39
CA SER A 89 21.81 3.20 -17.52
C SER A 89 21.21 3.60 -18.86
N VAL A 90 19.89 3.83 -18.94
CA VAL A 90 19.17 4.02 -20.22
C VAL A 90 18.59 5.41 -20.44
N ARG A 91 18.51 6.28 -19.43
CA ARG A 91 17.82 7.59 -19.49
C ARG A 91 18.22 8.49 -20.68
N ASN A 92 19.46 8.37 -21.16
CA ASN A 92 19.98 9.17 -22.28
C ASN A 92 20.16 8.34 -23.57
N ARG A 93 19.54 7.15 -23.66
CA ARG A 93 19.81 6.18 -24.74
C ARG A 93 18.57 5.82 -25.56
N ALA A 94 17.59 6.70 -25.63
CA ALA A 94 16.36 6.45 -26.39
C ALA A 94 16.61 6.03 -27.83
N ALA A 95 17.58 6.67 -28.52
CA ALA A 95 17.96 6.32 -29.89
C ALA A 95 18.62 4.93 -30.02
N GLU A 96 19.36 4.48 -29.00
CA GLU A 96 19.97 3.13 -28.96
C GLU A 96 18.93 2.06 -28.65
N ILE A 97 17.94 2.37 -27.79
CA ILE A 97 16.80 1.49 -27.48
C ILE A 97 15.93 1.31 -28.73
N GLY A 98 15.68 2.40 -29.47
CA GLY A 98 14.85 2.39 -30.66
C GLY A 98 13.36 2.24 -30.37
N HIS A 99 12.67 1.55 -31.27
CA HIS A 99 11.22 1.29 -31.16
C HIS A 99 10.90 0.42 -29.94
N VAL A 100 9.89 0.83 -29.17
CA VAL A 100 9.32 0.10 -28.02
C VAL A 100 7.81 0.29 -28.07
N ASP A 101 7.04 -0.78 -27.85
CA ASP A 101 5.57 -0.75 -27.83
C ASP A 101 5.03 -0.57 -26.42
N LEU A 102 5.71 -1.15 -25.43
CA LEU A 102 5.29 -1.09 -24.03
C LEU A 102 6.49 -0.79 -23.10
N VAL A 103 6.38 0.29 -22.36
CA VAL A 103 7.27 0.57 -21.21
C VAL A 103 6.57 0.16 -19.93
N ILE A 104 7.18 -0.73 -19.15
CA ILE A 104 6.73 -1.10 -17.81
C ILE A 104 7.63 -0.42 -16.79
N VAL A 105 7.08 0.36 -15.87
CA VAL A 105 7.84 1.02 -14.80
C VAL A 105 7.52 0.41 -13.46
N ASP A 106 8.48 -0.32 -12.90
CA ASP A 106 8.36 -0.86 -11.55
C ASP A 106 8.68 0.21 -10.51
N GLU A 107 7.95 0.19 -9.39
CA GLU A 107 7.93 1.23 -8.36
C GLU A 107 7.67 2.63 -8.95
N CYS A 108 6.67 2.73 -9.81
CA CYS A 108 6.38 3.92 -10.60
C CYS A 108 6.04 5.17 -9.76
N HIS A 109 5.71 5.02 -8.46
CA HIS A 109 5.54 6.14 -7.53
C HIS A 109 6.83 6.98 -7.36
N LEU A 110 7.98 6.46 -7.78
CA LEU A 110 9.25 7.21 -7.77
C LEU A 110 9.37 8.19 -8.93
N ILE A 111 8.51 8.10 -9.96
CA ILE A 111 8.51 9.06 -11.07
C ILE A 111 8.09 10.45 -10.55
N SER A 112 8.92 11.46 -10.84
CA SER A 112 8.61 12.84 -10.47
C SER A 112 7.42 13.38 -11.26
N HIS A 113 6.54 14.16 -10.60
CA HIS A 113 5.52 14.95 -11.31
C HIS A 113 6.11 16.08 -12.14
N LYS A 114 7.36 16.48 -11.88
CA LYS A 114 8.07 17.49 -12.69
C LYS A 114 8.44 16.90 -14.05
N SER A 115 8.30 17.70 -15.09
CA SER A 115 8.65 17.33 -16.48
C SER A 115 10.13 16.98 -16.67
N GLU A 116 11.00 17.48 -15.80
CA GLU A 116 12.45 17.30 -15.82
C GLU A 116 12.89 16.14 -14.94
N GLY A 117 12.59 14.91 -15.31
CA GLY A 117 13.04 13.73 -14.59
C GLY A 117 13.48 12.63 -15.54
N GLY A 118 14.54 11.91 -15.21
CA GLY A 118 15.15 10.91 -16.10
C GLY A 118 14.16 9.88 -16.67
N TYR A 119 13.08 9.53 -15.94
CA TYR A 119 12.00 8.68 -16.46
C TYR A 119 11.18 9.41 -17.52
N ARG A 120 10.68 10.61 -17.23
CA ARG A 120 9.81 11.37 -18.15
C ARG A 120 10.56 11.78 -19.42
N GLU A 121 11.83 12.18 -19.31
CA GLU A 121 12.67 12.52 -20.46
C GLU A 121 12.89 11.30 -21.37
N LEU A 122 13.18 10.14 -20.79
CA LEU A 122 13.33 8.91 -21.57
C LEU A 122 12.02 8.54 -22.26
N ILE A 123 10.92 8.48 -21.52
CA ILE A 123 9.60 8.12 -22.04
C ILE A 123 9.19 9.09 -23.15
N LYS A 124 9.37 10.40 -22.97
CA LYS A 124 9.09 11.39 -24.00
C LYS A 124 9.87 11.13 -25.29
N LYS A 125 11.18 10.87 -25.20
CA LYS A 125 12.01 10.55 -26.38
C LYS A 125 11.60 9.22 -27.04
N LEU A 126 11.10 8.25 -26.27
CA LEU A 126 10.56 7.01 -26.83
C LEU A 126 9.20 7.25 -27.51
N PHE A 127 8.35 8.14 -27.00
CA PHE A 127 7.13 8.58 -27.69
C PHE A 127 7.45 9.31 -29.00
N ASP A 128 8.54 10.09 -29.08
CA ASP A 128 8.97 10.73 -30.32
C ASP A 128 9.38 9.69 -31.39
N ILE A 129 9.84 8.49 -30.96
CA ILE A 129 10.20 7.38 -31.86
C ILE A 129 8.96 6.54 -32.21
N ASN A 130 8.13 6.23 -31.23
CA ASN A 130 6.88 5.48 -31.40
C ASN A 130 5.72 6.23 -30.72
N PRO A 131 4.91 6.99 -31.46
CA PRO A 131 3.74 7.70 -30.91
C PRO A 131 2.64 6.77 -30.34
N ALA A 132 2.64 5.49 -30.71
CA ALA A 132 1.72 4.47 -30.20
C ALA A 132 2.25 3.77 -28.91
N LEU A 133 3.41 4.19 -28.39
CA LEU A 133 3.97 3.66 -27.15
C LEU A 133 2.96 3.73 -26.01
N ARG A 134 2.87 2.66 -25.22
CA ARG A 134 2.08 2.61 -24.00
C ARG A 134 3.00 2.49 -22.78
N VAL A 135 2.57 3.08 -21.67
CA VAL A 135 3.32 3.01 -20.40
C VAL A 135 2.45 2.39 -19.32
N LEU A 136 2.91 1.29 -18.73
CA LEU A 136 2.29 0.63 -17.59
C LEU A 136 3.09 0.90 -16.32
N GLY A 137 2.48 1.54 -15.33
CA GLY A 137 3.05 1.69 -14.00
C GLY A 137 2.73 0.49 -13.11
N LEU A 138 3.70 0.07 -12.29
CA LEU A 138 3.51 -0.91 -11.24
C LEU A 138 3.93 -0.32 -9.91
N THR A 139 3.11 -0.43 -8.88
CA THR A 139 3.47 0.00 -7.53
C THR A 139 2.61 -0.69 -6.47
N ALA A 140 3.10 -0.75 -5.24
CA ALA A 140 2.29 -1.08 -4.08
C ALA A 140 1.71 0.18 -3.40
N THR A 141 2.24 1.37 -3.74
CA THR A 141 1.91 2.64 -3.10
C THR A 141 1.65 3.70 -4.16
N PRO A 142 0.38 3.94 -4.54
CA PRO A 142 0.04 4.81 -5.67
C PRO A 142 0.14 6.31 -5.33
N PHE A 143 1.02 6.68 -4.42
CA PHE A 143 1.19 8.06 -3.98
C PHE A 143 2.65 8.36 -3.65
N ARG A 144 2.99 9.63 -3.66
CA ARG A 144 4.33 10.13 -3.34
C ARG A 144 4.26 11.20 -2.26
N LEU A 145 5.21 11.14 -1.32
CA LEU A 145 5.34 12.14 -0.25
C LEU A 145 5.42 13.57 -0.83
N GLY A 146 4.53 14.44 -0.37
CA GLY A 146 4.44 15.84 -0.80
C GLY A 146 3.83 16.08 -2.18
N HIS A 147 3.43 15.05 -2.93
CA HIS A 147 2.92 15.18 -4.30
C HIS A 147 1.51 14.60 -4.51
N GLY A 148 0.97 13.82 -3.57
CA GLY A 148 -0.34 13.19 -3.71
C GLY A 148 -0.30 11.90 -4.53
N TYR A 149 -1.43 11.55 -5.15
CA TYR A 149 -1.56 10.36 -5.98
C TYR A 149 -0.83 10.50 -7.33
N ILE A 150 -0.39 9.36 -7.88
CA ILE A 150 0.39 9.30 -9.14
C ILE A 150 -0.45 9.48 -10.40
N ASP A 151 -1.77 9.49 -10.27
CA ASP A 151 -2.79 9.72 -11.30
C ASP A 151 -3.45 11.10 -11.20
N GLU A 152 -2.91 12.02 -10.40
CA GLU A 152 -3.38 13.41 -10.35
C GLU A 152 -3.08 14.17 -11.65
N ALA A 153 -3.82 15.26 -11.88
CA ALA A 153 -3.70 16.08 -13.08
C ALA A 153 -2.23 16.46 -13.40
N GLY A 154 -1.77 16.16 -14.61
CA GLY A 154 -0.39 16.37 -15.07
C GLY A 154 0.58 15.25 -14.68
N ALA A 155 0.10 14.16 -14.07
CA ALA A 155 0.87 12.95 -13.87
C ALA A 155 1.17 12.23 -15.20
N LEU A 156 1.94 11.15 -15.15
CA LEU A 156 2.22 10.31 -16.31
C LEU A 156 1.10 9.28 -16.54
N PHE A 157 0.42 8.90 -15.48
CA PHE A 157 -0.62 7.87 -15.48
C PHE A 157 -1.99 8.51 -15.48
N ASP A 158 -2.88 7.95 -16.29
CA ASP A 158 -4.24 8.47 -16.52
C ASP A 158 -5.28 7.75 -15.65
N ASP A 159 -4.96 6.54 -15.20
CA ASP A 159 -5.85 5.71 -14.40
C ASP A 159 -5.10 4.84 -13.39
N ARG A 160 -5.76 4.54 -12.29
CA ARG A 160 -5.25 3.70 -11.20
C ARG A 160 -6.14 2.47 -11.02
N ILE A 161 -5.58 1.31 -11.34
CA ILE A 161 -6.26 0.03 -11.26
C ILE A 161 -5.81 -0.70 -10.00
N GLU A 162 -6.73 -0.92 -9.07
CA GLU A 162 -6.52 -1.63 -7.81
C GLU A 162 -7.34 -2.93 -7.81
N PRO A 163 -6.83 -4.02 -8.42
CA PRO A 163 -7.63 -5.22 -8.67
C PRO A 163 -7.81 -6.10 -7.44
N VAL A 164 -7.00 -5.93 -6.41
CA VAL A 164 -7.00 -6.77 -5.21
C VAL A 164 -6.43 -6.00 -4.02
N THR A 165 -7.01 -6.23 -2.84
CA THR A 165 -6.57 -5.65 -1.57
C THR A 165 -5.62 -6.57 -0.81
N ILE A 166 -4.94 -6.03 0.22
CA ILE A 166 -4.11 -6.84 1.14
C ILE A 166 -5.00 -7.84 1.88
N GLU A 167 -6.16 -7.40 2.36
CA GLU A 167 -7.13 -8.20 3.09
C GLU A 167 -7.62 -9.39 2.26
N GLU A 168 -8.00 -9.15 1.01
CA GLU A 168 -8.41 -10.23 0.10
C GLU A 168 -7.31 -11.27 -0.12
N LEU A 169 -6.05 -10.82 -0.25
CA LEU A 169 -4.92 -11.72 -0.42
C LEU A 169 -4.63 -12.53 0.85
N ILE A 170 -4.79 -11.93 2.03
CA ILE A 170 -4.68 -12.65 3.31
C ILE A 170 -5.81 -13.67 3.43
N HIS A 171 -7.05 -13.27 3.17
CA HIS A 171 -8.21 -14.16 3.23
C HIS A 171 -8.07 -15.37 2.28
N LYS A 172 -7.48 -15.17 1.12
CA LYS A 172 -7.17 -16.23 0.14
C LYS A 172 -5.90 -17.03 0.47
N GLY A 173 -5.18 -16.69 1.55
CA GLY A 173 -3.94 -17.36 1.96
C GLY A 173 -2.70 -17.04 1.11
N TYR A 174 -2.77 -16.03 0.26
CA TYR A 174 -1.63 -15.57 -0.54
C TYR A 174 -0.69 -14.62 0.22
N LEU A 175 -1.17 -14.02 1.31
CA LEU A 175 -0.38 -13.22 2.24
C LEU A 175 -0.63 -13.69 3.68
N SER A 176 0.37 -13.47 4.55
CA SER A 176 0.26 -13.66 6.00
C SER A 176 -0.25 -12.40 6.68
N THR A 177 -0.82 -12.55 7.86
CA THR A 177 -1.16 -11.43 8.73
C THR A 177 0.08 -10.77 9.33
N LEU A 178 -0.03 -9.48 9.65
CA LEU A 178 0.91 -8.79 10.51
C LEU A 178 0.23 -8.57 11.87
N ARG A 179 0.93 -8.93 12.95
CA ARG A 179 0.49 -8.65 14.32
C ARG A 179 1.41 -7.62 14.91
N SER A 180 0.85 -6.55 15.43
CA SER A 180 1.61 -5.50 16.10
C SER A 180 1.30 -5.53 17.59
N LYS A 181 2.35 -5.44 18.40
CA LYS A 181 2.18 -5.26 19.85
C LYS A 181 2.80 -3.94 20.25
N LYS A 182 2.09 -3.24 21.13
CA LYS A 182 2.58 -2.00 21.71
C LYS A 182 3.96 -2.20 22.31
N THR A 183 4.88 -1.32 21.90
CA THR A 183 6.21 -1.26 22.50
C THR A 183 6.20 -0.34 23.73
N GLU A 184 6.94 -0.70 24.76
CA GLU A 184 7.13 0.13 25.96
C GLU A 184 8.14 1.24 25.69
N THR A 185 9.17 0.91 24.88
CA THR A 185 10.19 1.86 24.44
C THR A 185 9.74 2.53 23.15
N LYS A 186 9.81 3.86 23.10
CA LYS A 186 9.60 4.64 21.86
C LYS A 186 10.85 5.45 21.56
N LEU A 187 11.18 5.59 20.27
CA LEU A 187 12.27 6.45 19.81
C LEU A 187 11.79 7.91 19.82
N ASP A 188 12.61 8.78 20.40
CA ASP A 188 12.32 10.21 20.43
C ASP A 188 12.89 10.88 19.17
N VAL A 189 12.02 11.61 18.48
CA VAL A 189 12.35 12.40 17.28
C VAL A 189 12.09 13.89 17.46
N GLU A 190 11.92 14.33 18.72
CA GLU A 190 11.72 15.75 19.02
C GLU A 190 12.93 16.56 18.58
N GLY A 191 12.70 17.69 17.93
CA GLY A 191 13.76 18.57 17.43
C GLY A 191 14.41 18.12 16.11
N VAL A 192 14.09 16.96 15.55
CA VAL A 192 14.65 16.51 14.25
C VAL A 192 14.01 17.29 13.11
N HIS A 193 14.83 17.96 12.31
CA HIS A 193 14.35 18.74 11.18
C HIS A 193 13.95 17.85 9.99
N LYS A 194 13.08 18.42 9.14
CA LYS A 194 12.56 17.76 7.93
C LYS A 194 13.02 18.51 6.68
N ARG A 195 13.37 17.75 5.62
CA ARG A 195 13.70 18.28 4.30
C ARG A 195 13.00 17.46 3.22
N GLY A 196 12.25 18.15 2.34
CA GLY A 196 11.48 17.46 1.28
C GLY A 196 10.35 16.57 1.81
N GLY A 197 9.85 16.86 3.02
CA GLY A 197 8.78 16.09 3.68
C GLY A 197 9.27 14.91 4.50
N GLU A 198 10.57 14.56 4.49
CA GLU A 198 11.16 13.47 5.27
C GLU A 198 12.17 14.01 6.29
N TYR A 199 12.44 13.28 7.36
CA TYR A 199 13.47 13.60 8.35
C TYR A 199 14.86 13.69 7.73
N ILE A 200 15.69 14.62 8.23
CA ILE A 200 17.11 14.68 7.87
C ILE A 200 17.82 13.49 8.51
N GLU A 201 18.31 12.55 7.71
CA GLU A 201 18.83 11.24 8.16
C GLU A 201 19.94 11.35 9.21
N SER A 202 20.85 12.31 9.06
CA SER A 202 21.93 12.52 10.02
C SER A 202 21.45 12.99 11.40
N GLU A 203 20.46 13.90 11.42
CA GLU A 203 19.85 14.39 12.65
C GLU A 203 19.01 13.28 13.30
N LEU A 204 18.23 12.57 12.50
CA LEU A 204 17.40 11.46 12.96
C LEU A 204 18.27 10.35 13.58
N GLN A 205 19.38 9.97 12.92
CA GLN A 205 20.32 9.00 13.49
C GLN A 205 20.89 9.49 14.83
N ALA A 206 21.30 10.75 14.91
CA ALA A 206 21.86 11.30 16.16
C ALA A 206 20.82 11.33 17.29
N ALA A 207 19.54 11.53 16.99
CA ALA A 207 18.48 11.53 17.98
C ALA A 207 18.13 10.12 18.50
N VAL A 208 18.08 9.11 17.63
CA VAL A 208 17.61 7.77 18.00
C VAL A 208 18.73 6.80 18.38
N ASP A 209 19.96 7.02 17.92
CA ASP A 209 21.11 6.13 18.18
C ASP A 209 21.75 6.44 19.54
N ASN A 210 21.08 6.04 20.60
CA ASN A 210 21.50 6.21 21.99
C ASN A 210 21.66 4.83 22.63
N GLN A 211 22.79 4.61 23.35
CA GLN A 211 23.14 3.31 23.90
C GLN A 211 22.08 2.75 24.85
N ASP A 212 21.55 3.60 25.76
CA ASP A 212 20.52 3.17 26.72
C ASP A 212 19.20 2.83 26.01
N THR A 213 18.82 3.60 25.02
CA THR A 213 17.63 3.36 24.20
C THR A 213 17.80 2.09 23.38
N ASN A 214 18.94 1.93 22.71
CA ASN A 214 19.27 0.73 21.93
C ASN A 214 19.20 -0.54 22.80
N TYR A 215 19.75 -0.47 24.01
CA TYR A 215 19.69 -1.60 24.96
C TYR A 215 18.25 -1.94 25.34
N LYS A 216 17.41 -0.96 25.73
CA LYS A 216 16.00 -1.19 26.10
C LYS A 216 15.19 -1.77 24.93
N VAL A 217 15.37 -1.20 23.73
CA VAL A 217 14.74 -1.70 22.50
C VAL A 217 15.09 -3.16 22.25
N ILE A 218 16.37 -3.52 22.34
CA ILE A 218 16.82 -4.88 22.07
C ILE A 218 16.34 -5.86 23.13
N GLN A 219 16.32 -5.48 24.41
CA GLN A 219 15.72 -6.32 25.45
C GLN A 219 14.25 -6.61 25.17
N GLU A 220 13.49 -5.60 24.74
CA GLU A 220 12.09 -5.77 24.39
C GLU A 220 11.90 -6.62 23.11
N VAL A 221 12.75 -6.45 22.09
CA VAL A 221 12.75 -7.30 20.88
C VAL A 221 13.01 -8.75 21.24
N ILE A 222 14.01 -9.03 22.08
CA ILE A 222 14.35 -10.38 22.52
C ILE A 222 13.20 -10.99 23.32
N ASP A 223 12.63 -10.25 24.27
CA ASP A 223 11.55 -10.76 25.10
C ASP A 223 10.30 -11.11 24.31
N ARG A 224 9.89 -10.24 23.39
CA ARG A 224 8.70 -10.43 22.55
C ARG A 224 8.94 -11.39 21.39
N GLY A 225 10.19 -11.45 20.88
CA GLY A 225 10.59 -12.26 19.74
C GLY A 225 11.05 -13.69 20.08
N LYS A 226 10.89 -14.17 21.32
CA LYS A 226 11.38 -15.49 21.78
C LYS A 226 11.00 -16.67 20.87
N ASN A 227 9.84 -16.60 20.24
CA ASN A 227 9.32 -17.66 19.36
C ASN A 227 9.59 -17.39 17.87
N CYS A 228 10.23 -16.26 17.54
CA CYS A 228 10.50 -15.87 16.16
C CYS A 228 11.91 -16.33 15.74
N ARG A 229 12.02 -16.75 14.48
CA ARG A 229 13.24 -17.36 13.92
C ARG A 229 14.08 -16.40 13.08
N HIS A 230 13.43 -15.51 12.32
CA HIS A 230 14.08 -14.62 11.37
C HIS A 230 13.65 -13.18 11.59
N TRP A 231 14.52 -12.40 12.17
CA TRP A 231 14.25 -11.02 12.55
C TRP A 231 14.85 -10.05 11.54
N LEU A 232 14.04 -9.14 11.05
CA LEU A 232 14.48 -8.06 10.18
C LEU A 232 14.35 -6.73 10.91
N VAL A 233 15.48 -6.05 11.16
CA VAL A 233 15.53 -4.82 11.93
C VAL A 233 15.86 -3.65 11.01
N PHE A 234 14.94 -2.71 10.87
CA PHE A 234 15.13 -1.51 10.08
C PHE A 234 15.64 -0.36 10.94
N CYS A 235 16.86 0.07 10.69
CA CYS A 235 17.54 1.14 11.41
C CYS A 235 17.60 2.43 10.59
N THR A 236 17.79 3.56 11.26
CA THR A 236 17.78 4.89 10.65
C THR A 236 18.99 5.12 9.75
N GLY A 237 20.19 4.73 10.20
CA GLY A 237 21.44 4.93 9.49
C GLY A 237 22.42 3.78 9.69
N VAL A 238 23.57 3.88 9.03
CA VAL A 238 24.58 2.82 9.03
C VAL A 238 25.13 2.56 10.43
N ALA A 239 25.54 3.61 11.15
CA ALA A 239 26.07 3.46 12.51
C ALA A 239 25.02 2.89 13.47
N HIS A 240 23.78 3.37 13.39
CA HIS A 240 22.67 2.82 14.18
C HIS A 240 22.48 1.31 13.90
N ALA A 241 22.51 0.89 12.63
CA ALA A 241 22.37 -0.52 12.28
C ALA A 241 23.53 -1.39 12.81
N GLU A 242 24.74 -0.86 12.81
CA GLU A 242 25.94 -1.50 13.37
C GLU A 242 25.84 -1.63 14.90
N HIS A 243 25.44 -0.54 15.59
CA HIS A 243 25.25 -0.55 17.05
C HIS A 243 24.14 -1.52 17.49
N ILE A 244 23.02 -1.53 16.81
CA ILE A 244 21.92 -2.48 17.08
C ILE A 244 22.37 -3.92 16.85
N SER A 245 23.12 -4.19 15.76
CA SER A 245 23.68 -5.52 15.51
C SER A 245 24.61 -5.97 16.63
N GLN A 246 25.49 -5.07 17.09
CA GLN A 246 26.40 -5.35 18.21
C GLN A 246 25.62 -5.60 19.51
N THR A 247 24.64 -4.75 19.83
CA THR A 247 23.80 -4.92 21.02
C THR A 247 23.05 -6.26 21.02
N LEU A 248 22.57 -6.72 19.86
CA LEU A 248 21.97 -8.04 19.71
C LEU A 248 22.97 -9.16 19.99
N MET A 249 24.18 -9.06 19.44
CA MET A 249 25.25 -10.06 19.66
C MET A 249 25.69 -10.11 21.14
N ASP A 250 25.83 -8.96 21.78
CA ASP A 250 26.17 -8.86 23.20
C ASP A 250 25.08 -9.47 24.09
N ALA A 251 23.84 -9.47 23.63
CA ALA A 251 22.71 -10.11 24.29
C ALA A 251 22.50 -11.60 23.88
N GLY A 252 23.45 -12.19 23.13
CA GLY A 252 23.47 -13.60 22.77
C GLY A 252 22.64 -13.98 21.52
N VAL A 253 22.13 -13.00 20.75
CA VAL A 253 21.42 -13.25 19.49
C VAL A 253 22.43 -13.30 18.34
N THR A 254 22.35 -14.31 17.48
CA THR A 254 23.15 -14.35 16.25
C THR A 254 22.67 -13.25 15.28
N ALA A 255 23.44 -12.18 15.14
CA ALA A 255 23.07 -11.03 14.35
C ALA A 255 24.14 -10.65 13.32
N ALA A 256 23.72 -9.98 12.25
CA ALA A 256 24.61 -9.37 11.28
C ALA A 256 24.02 -8.06 10.74
N CYS A 257 24.91 -7.15 10.33
CA CYS A 257 24.54 -5.87 9.76
C CYS A 257 24.75 -5.86 8.24
N VAL A 258 23.72 -5.44 7.48
CA VAL A 258 23.78 -5.27 6.03
C VAL A 258 23.46 -3.82 5.68
N THR A 259 24.42 -3.14 5.07
CA THR A 259 24.30 -1.73 4.67
C THR A 259 24.72 -1.51 3.22
N GLY A 260 24.56 -0.29 2.72
CA GLY A 260 25.05 0.09 1.41
C GLY A 260 26.58 -0.06 1.25
N LYS A 261 27.33 -0.06 2.34
CA LYS A 261 28.79 -0.25 2.37
C LYS A 261 29.22 -1.72 2.36
N THR A 262 28.30 -2.66 2.65
CA THR A 262 28.61 -4.10 2.67
C THR A 262 28.94 -4.58 1.25
N PRO A 263 30.14 -5.16 1.01
CA PRO A 263 30.53 -5.68 -0.29
C PRO A 263 29.51 -6.70 -0.83
N PRO A 264 29.25 -6.76 -2.15
CA PRO A 264 28.22 -7.63 -2.72
C PRO A 264 28.36 -9.12 -2.33
N ALA A 265 29.55 -9.68 -2.40
CA ALA A 265 29.80 -11.08 -2.03
C ALA A 265 29.53 -11.35 -0.55
N GLN A 266 29.97 -10.44 0.33
CA GLN A 266 29.69 -10.55 1.77
C GLN A 266 28.19 -10.39 2.07
N ARG A 267 27.50 -9.48 1.37
CA ARG A 267 26.04 -9.32 1.49
C ARG A 267 25.31 -10.60 1.12
N GLU A 268 25.70 -11.23 0.01
CA GLU A 268 25.12 -12.49 -0.46
C GLU A 268 25.35 -13.63 0.55
N ASP A 269 26.56 -13.73 1.12
CA ASP A 269 26.87 -14.68 2.19
C ASP A 269 25.99 -14.46 3.43
N LEU A 270 25.93 -13.23 3.95
CA LEU A 270 25.12 -12.92 5.12
C LEU A 270 23.63 -13.21 4.91
N ILE A 271 23.10 -12.92 3.71
CA ILE A 271 21.72 -13.22 3.35
C ILE A 271 21.51 -14.74 3.29
N THR A 272 22.45 -15.49 2.73
CA THR A 272 22.36 -16.95 2.63
C THR A 272 22.36 -17.59 4.02
N ARG A 273 23.24 -17.15 4.90
CA ARG A 273 23.31 -17.62 6.28
C ARG A 273 22.07 -17.24 7.10
N PHE A 274 21.51 -16.05 6.86
CA PHE A 274 20.23 -15.66 7.46
C PHE A 274 19.10 -16.56 6.99
N LYS A 275 18.99 -16.82 5.70
CA LYS A 275 17.97 -17.74 5.14
C LYS A 275 18.12 -19.17 5.65
N ALA A 276 19.35 -19.60 5.94
CA ALA A 276 19.63 -20.91 6.52
C ALA A 276 19.36 -20.99 8.03
N GLY A 277 19.06 -19.85 8.69
CA GLY A 277 18.84 -19.77 10.14
C GLY A 277 20.12 -19.75 10.99
N GLU A 278 21.32 -19.63 10.38
CA GLU A 278 22.57 -19.45 11.09
C GLU A 278 22.68 -18.06 11.74
N ILE A 279 22.05 -17.06 11.11
CA ILE A 279 21.88 -15.71 11.60
C ILE A 279 20.38 -15.52 11.88
N GLN A 280 20.05 -15.19 13.12
CA GLN A 280 18.66 -14.95 13.53
C GLN A 280 18.18 -13.54 13.17
N ALA A 281 19.04 -12.53 13.33
CA ALA A 281 18.68 -11.14 13.12
C ALA A 281 19.54 -10.46 12.05
N LEU A 282 18.92 -9.84 11.05
CA LEU A 282 19.56 -8.91 10.13
C LEU A 282 19.17 -7.47 10.46
N THR A 283 20.14 -6.66 10.85
CA THR A 283 19.98 -5.22 10.93
C THR A 283 20.33 -4.57 9.60
N ASN A 284 19.59 -3.54 9.21
CA ASN A 284 19.88 -2.86 7.97
C ASN A 284 19.52 -1.37 7.99
N ALA A 285 20.21 -0.61 7.12
CA ALA A 285 19.90 0.77 6.83
C ALA A 285 19.68 0.92 5.32
N ASN A 286 18.45 1.19 4.89
CA ASN A 286 18.05 1.47 3.50
C ASN A 286 18.30 0.35 2.45
N VAL A 287 18.70 -0.85 2.82
CA VAL A 287 19.15 -1.86 1.84
C VAL A 287 18.14 -2.97 1.63
N LEU A 288 17.47 -3.43 2.68
CA LEU A 288 16.54 -4.56 2.61
C LEU A 288 15.07 -4.14 2.50
N THR A 289 14.81 -2.86 2.35
CA THR A 289 13.47 -2.30 2.12
C THR A 289 12.93 -2.62 0.74
N THR A 290 13.82 -2.66 -0.27
CA THR A 290 13.48 -3.03 -1.65
C THR A 290 14.35 -4.18 -2.12
N GLY A 291 13.82 -5.05 -2.98
CA GLY A 291 14.60 -6.14 -3.59
C GLY A 291 15.00 -7.28 -2.66
N PHE A 292 14.61 -7.31 -1.39
CA PHE A 292 14.86 -8.44 -0.51
C PHE A 292 13.65 -9.36 -0.45
N ASP A 293 13.82 -10.61 -0.90
CA ASP A 293 12.75 -11.60 -0.99
C ASP A 293 13.08 -12.82 -0.12
N PHE A 294 12.43 -12.91 1.06
CA PHE A 294 12.52 -14.05 1.94
C PHE A 294 11.19 -14.25 2.70
N PRO A 295 10.47 -15.35 2.48
CA PRO A 295 9.15 -15.58 3.07
C PRO A 295 9.16 -15.72 4.60
N ASP A 296 10.19 -16.37 5.16
CA ASP A 296 10.18 -16.80 6.55
C ASP A 296 10.52 -15.71 7.58
N ILE A 297 10.49 -14.43 7.19
CA ILE A 297 10.59 -13.31 8.13
C ILE A 297 9.36 -13.31 9.03
N ASP A 298 9.55 -13.61 10.31
CA ASP A 298 8.49 -13.72 11.30
C ASP A 298 8.55 -12.65 12.41
N LEU A 299 9.60 -11.80 12.41
CA LEU A 299 9.67 -10.59 13.22
C LEU A 299 10.25 -9.42 12.41
N ILE A 300 9.58 -8.28 12.47
CA ILE A 300 10.07 -6.99 11.98
C ILE A 300 10.17 -6.02 13.17
N ALA A 301 11.36 -5.46 13.40
CA ALA A 301 11.55 -4.36 14.33
C ALA A 301 11.79 -3.06 13.55
N MET A 302 10.90 -2.08 13.72
CA MET A 302 10.99 -0.78 13.07
C MET A 302 11.65 0.22 14.02
N LEU A 303 12.95 0.48 13.80
CA LEU A 303 13.74 1.48 14.52
C LEU A 303 14.05 2.69 13.62
N ARG A 304 13.27 2.85 12.57
CA ARG A 304 13.40 3.94 11.62
C ARG A 304 12.10 4.73 11.52
N PRO A 305 12.00 5.85 12.23
CA PRO A 305 10.93 6.82 11.99
C PRO A 305 10.94 7.32 10.54
N THR A 306 9.77 7.39 9.92
CA THR A 306 9.64 7.92 8.55
C THR A 306 8.34 8.67 8.37
N MET A 307 8.39 9.74 7.58
CA MET A 307 7.21 10.46 7.11
C MET A 307 6.67 9.88 5.79
N SER A 308 7.37 8.90 5.22
CA SER A 308 7.00 8.27 3.95
C SER A 308 6.10 7.04 4.16
N PRO A 309 4.80 7.13 3.82
CA PRO A 309 3.91 5.97 3.86
C PRO A 309 4.40 4.83 2.97
N SER A 310 5.04 5.14 1.83
CA SER A 310 5.60 4.13 0.93
C SER A 310 6.73 3.34 1.58
N LEU A 311 7.63 4.02 2.31
CA LEU A 311 8.72 3.34 3.03
C LEU A 311 8.17 2.46 4.16
N TYR A 312 7.20 2.98 4.92
CA TYR A 312 6.50 2.19 5.94
C TYR A 312 5.87 0.91 5.35
N MET A 313 5.12 1.04 4.24
CA MET A 313 4.51 -0.11 3.57
C MET A 313 5.55 -1.09 3.02
N GLN A 314 6.69 -0.61 2.54
CA GLN A 314 7.79 -1.48 2.08
C GLN A 314 8.43 -2.24 3.23
N MET A 315 8.66 -1.60 4.39
CA MET A 315 9.19 -2.26 5.60
C MET A 315 8.22 -3.32 6.11
N ALA A 316 6.98 -2.95 6.38
CA ALA A 316 5.94 -3.86 6.86
C ALA A 316 5.64 -5.00 5.86
N GLY A 317 5.64 -4.67 4.57
CA GLY A 317 5.37 -5.61 3.49
C GLY A 317 6.36 -6.79 3.40
N ARG A 318 7.54 -6.69 4.04
CA ARG A 318 8.47 -7.83 4.13
C ARG A 318 7.89 -8.98 4.95
N GLY A 319 7.05 -8.68 5.94
CA GLY A 319 6.39 -9.67 6.79
C GLY A 319 5.10 -10.26 6.22
N LEU A 320 4.56 -9.72 5.14
CA LEU A 320 3.28 -10.20 4.57
C LEU A 320 3.38 -11.54 3.83
N ARG A 321 4.57 -12.05 3.54
CA ARG A 321 4.71 -13.31 2.80
C ARG A 321 4.27 -14.51 3.62
N PRO A 322 3.58 -15.49 2.99
CA PRO A 322 3.22 -16.75 3.66
C PRO A 322 4.47 -17.48 4.17
N LYS A 323 4.37 -18.02 5.37
CA LYS A 323 5.43 -18.73 6.07
C LYS A 323 5.04 -20.18 6.32
N GLY A 324 6.02 -21.08 6.31
CA GLY A 324 5.76 -22.49 6.57
C GLY A 324 5.60 -22.84 8.06
N HIS A 325 6.03 -21.96 8.96
CA HIS A 325 6.13 -22.26 10.40
C HIS A 325 5.22 -21.40 11.30
N THR A 326 4.65 -20.33 10.76
CA THR A 326 3.70 -19.45 11.47
C THR A 326 2.73 -18.79 10.48
N ASP A 327 1.57 -18.39 10.94
CA ASP A 327 0.52 -17.71 10.16
C ASP A 327 0.67 -16.19 10.11
N HIS A 328 1.60 -15.63 10.90
CA HIS A 328 1.77 -14.18 11.02
C HIS A 328 3.24 -13.76 11.10
N CYS A 329 3.48 -12.47 10.98
CA CYS A 329 4.73 -11.80 11.33
C CYS A 329 4.48 -10.82 12.46
N LEU A 330 5.29 -10.92 13.53
CA LEU A 330 5.26 -9.95 14.62
C LEU A 330 5.95 -8.67 14.16
N VAL A 331 5.29 -7.52 14.36
CA VAL A 331 5.86 -6.21 14.08
C VAL A 331 5.96 -5.42 15.36
N LEU A 332 7.17 -5.00 15.70
CA LEU A 332 7.49 -4.14 16.84
C LEU A 332 7.87 -2.76 16.31
N ASP A 333 6.98 -1.81 16.47
CA ASP A 333 7.18 -0.45 15.99
C ASP A 333 7.64 0.48 17.11
N PHE A 334 8.94 0.64 17.25
CA PHE A 334 9.57 1.58 18.17
C PHE A 334 9.61 3.01 17.62
N ALA A 335 9.34 3.14 16.32
CA ALA A 335 9.48 4.37 15.55
C ALA A 335 8.18 5.18 15.46
N GLY A 336 7.03 4.62 15.89
CA GLY A 336 5.72 5.26 15.79
C GLY A 336 5.19 5.38 14.36
N ASN A 337 5.66 4.55 13.44
CA ASN A 337 5.25 4.61 12.04
C ASN A 337 3.78 4.22 11.85
N VAL A 338 3.31 3.23 12.62
CA VAL A 338 1.91 2.80 12.57
C VAL A 338 0.99 3.90 13.10
N GLU A 339 1.43 4.62 14.15
CA GLU A 339 0.72 5.79 14.69
C GLU A 339 0.65 6.93 13.67
N ALA A 340 1.74 7.14 12.93
CA ALA A 340 1.83 8.20 11.93
C ALA A 340 1.04 7.90 10.64
N HIS A 341 1.02 6.64 10.19
CA HIS A 341 0.50 6.25 8.88
C HIS A 341 -0.77 5.40 8.92
N GLY A 342 -1.13 4.86 10.08
CA GLY A 342 -2.26 3.96 10.27
C GLY A 342 -1.98 2.51 9.86
N PRO A 343 -3.03 1.67 9.84
CA PRO A 343 -2.93 0.27 9.43
C PRO A 343 -2.41 0.13 8.00
N ILE A 344 -1.58 -0.89 7.75
CA ILE A 344 -0.99 -1.13 6.42
C ILE A 344 -2.04 -1.30 5.31
N THR A 345 -3.21 -1.79 5.65
CA THR A 345 -4.34 -1.99 4.75
C THR A 345 -5.11 -0.72 4.40
N ARG A 346 -4.85 0.38 5.15
CA ARG A 346 -5.57 1.67 5.02
C ARG A 346 -4.65 2.87 4.89
N VAL A 347 -3.38 2.65 4.55
CA VAL A 347 -2.42 3.73 4.36
C VAL A 347 -2.86 4.64 3.23
N ARG A 348 -2.89 5.95 3.50
CA ARG A 348 -3.28 7.00 2.55
C ARG A 348 -2.17 8.05 2.43
N PRO A 349 -2.10 8.77 1.32
CA PRO A 349 -1.17 9.90 1.22
C PRO A 349 -1.52 10.95 2.29
N PRO A 350 -0.51 11.60 2.89
CA PRO A 350 -0.74 12.68 3.84
C PRO A 350 -1.50 13.82 3.16
N HIS A 351 -2.54 14.34 3.83
CA HIS A 351 -3.31 15.47 3.32
C HIS A 351 -2.44 16.72 3.17
N LYS A 352 -2.62 17.45 2.07
CA LYS A 352 -1.91 18.72 1.78
C LYS A 352 -2.23 19.87 2.73
N SER A 353 -3.15 19.69 3.67
CA SER A 353 -3.55 20.73 4.62
C SER A 353 -3.26 20.31 6.05
N GLY A 354 -2.46 21.08 6.73
CA GLY A 354 -1.94 21.11 8.09
C GLY A 354 -2.83 20.77 9.29
N SER A 355 -3.61 19.70 9.23
CA SER A 355 -4.21 19.07 10.39
C SER A 355 -3.65 17.67 10.50
N GLY A 356 -2.56 17.52 11.25
CA GLY A 356 -2.06 16.24 11.69
C GLY A 356 -3.10 15.59 12.61
N GLY A 357 -3.98 14.78 12.05
CA GLY A 357 -4.80 13.84 12.80
C GLY A 357 -4.00 12.54 12.90
N GLU A 358 -3.78 12.11 14.14
CA GLU A 358 -3.19 10.81 14.42
C GLU A 358 -4.12 9.69 13.93
N ALA A 359 -3.56 8.53 13.56
CA ALA A 359 -4.36 7.40 13.10
C ALA A 359 -5.31 6.91 14.21
N PRO A 360 -6.58 6.57 13.91
CA PRO A 360 -7.56 6.19 14.92
C PRO A 360 -7.34 4.73 15.37
N VAL A 361 -6.52 4.52 16.39
CA VAL A 361 -6.18 3.19 16.92
C VAL A 361 -6.39 3.09 18.43
N LYS A 362 -6.53 1.87 18.97
CA LYS A 362 -6.58 1.56 20.41
C LYS A 362 -5.84 0.27 20.73
N VAL A 363 -5.42 0.13 21.98
CA VAL A 363 -4.74 -1.07 22.49
C VAL A 363 -5.73 -1.96 23.20
N CYS A 364 -5.61 -3.25 23.03
CA CYS A 364 -6.36 -4.23 23.81
C CYS A 364 -5.79 -4.32 25.22
N ASP A 365 -6.62 -4.08 26.23
CA ASP A 365 -6.20 -4.15 27.65
C ASP A 365 -5.84 -5.58 28.09
N ALA A 366 -6.31 -6.61 27.37
CA ALA A 366 -6.08 -8.00 27.72
C ALA A 366 -4.80 -8.58 27.11
N CYS A 367 -4.51 -8.32 25.81
CA CYS A 367 -3.37 -8.92 25.10
C CYS A 367 -2.40 -7.90 24.52
N HIS A 368 -2.67 -6.61 24.71
CA HIS A 368 -1.88 -5.49 24.19
C HIS A 368 -1.77 -5.45 22.65
N GLU A 369 -2.66 -6.16 21.94
CA GLU A 369 -2.79 -6.03 20.49
C GLU A 369 -3.29 -4.63 20.13
N ILE A 370 -2.73 -4.07 19.06
CA ILE A 370 -3.08 -2.74 18.61
C ILE A 370 -4.12 -2.88 17.51
N VAL A 371 -5.30 -2.31 17.72
CA VAL A 371 -6.45 -2.44 16.84
C VAL A 371 -7.02 -1.09 16.44
N HIS A 372 -7.71 -1.03 15.31
CA HIS A 372 -8.39 0.20 14.92
C HIS A 372 -9.43 0.60 15.98
N ILE A 373 -9.64 1.90 16.22
CA ILE A 373 -10.52 2.41 17.28
C ILE A 373 -11.98 1.91 17.16
N SER A 374 -12.41 1.56 15.95
CA SER A 374 -13.76 1.04 15.69
C SER A 374 -13.96 -0.44 16.06
N VAL A 375 -12.91 -1.17 16.38
CA VAL A 375 -13.00 -2.58 16.75
C VAL A 375 -13.71 -2.73 18.08
N MET A 376 -14.79 -3.49 18.15
CA MET A 376 -15.55 -3.74 19.39
C MET A 376 -15.07 -4.99 20.12
N THR A 377 -14.48 -5.93 19.39
CA THR A 377 -13.93 -7.17 19.97
C THR A 377 -12.52 -7.37 19.43
N CYS A 378 -11.55 -7.58 20.29
CA CYS A 378 -10.16 -7.80 19.88
C CYS A 378 -10.06 -9.06 19.00
N PRO A 379 -9.53 -8.96 17.77
CA PRO A 379 -9.43 -10.10 16.87
C PRO A 379 -8.43 -11.16 17.35
N GLU A 380 -7.50 -10.79 18.24
CA GLU A 380 -6.45 -11.69 18.72
C GLU A 380 -6.94 -12.52 19.94
N CYS A 381 -7.59 -11.91 20.91
CA CYS A 381 -7.93 -12.57 22.17
C CYS A 381 -9.44 -12.60 22.50
N GLY A 382 -10.28 -12.01 21.67
CA GLY A 382 -11.73 -11.96 21.90
C GLY A 382 -12.18 -10.98 23.00
N TYR A 383 -11.27 -10.12 23.50
CA TYR A 383 -11.64 -9.12 24.50
C TYR A 383 -12.64 -8.12 23.93
N GLU A 384 -13.78 -7.94 24.61
CA GLU A 384 -14.79 -6.96 24.27
C GLU A 384 -14.41 -5.60 24.87
N PHE A 385 -14.22 -4.59 24.01
CA PHE A 385 -13.93 -3.25 24.45
C PHE A 385 -15.19 -2.60 25.04
N PRO A 386 -15.11 -1.96 26.24
CA PRO A 386 -16.25 -1.29 26.82
C PRO A 386 -16.76 -0.16 25.93
N GLU A 387 -18.07 0.03 25.84
CA GLU A 387 -18.67 1.17 25.16
C GLU A 387 -18.20 2.46 25.86
N SER A 388 -17.39 3.26 25.18
CA SER A 388 -16.89 4.52 25.75
C SER A 388 -18.01 5.55 25.83
N GLU A 389 -18.42 5.92 27.03
CA GLU A 389 -19.09 7.19 27.25
C GLU A 389 -18.17 8.35 26.82
N ASN A 390 -18.69 9.18 25.92
CA ASN A 390 -18.05 10.32 25.30
C ASN A 390 -17.21 11.19 26.25
N LYS A 391 -15.92 10.97 26.34
CA LYS A 391 -14.90 11.99 26.59
C LYS A 391 -13.63 11.54 25.88
N ILE A 392 -13.32 12.18 24.78
CA ILE A 392 -12.06 12.05 24.08
C ILE A 392 -11.01 12.82 24.88
N PRO A 393 -10.14 12.17 25.66
CA PRO A 393 -8.84 12.74 25.95
C PRO A 393 -7.97 12.38 24.73
N MET A 394 -7.58 13.40 24.00
CA MET A 394 -6.63 13.30 22.92
C MET A 394 -5.23 12.96 23.49
N GLN A 395 -5.08 11.70 23.88
CA GLN A 395 -3.77 11.07 24.04
C GLN A 395 -3.88 9.74 23.36
N LEU A 396 -3.33 9.70 22.15
CA LEU A 396 -3.23 8.50 21.35
C LEU A 396 -2.42 7.45 22.06
N ARG A 397 -2.96 6.28 22.03
CA ARG A 397 -2.29 5.08 22.51
C ARG A 397 -2.51 3.99 21.47
N ASP A 398 -1.43 3.74 20.72
CA ASP A 398 -1.04 2.46 20.14
C ASP A 398 -1.89 1.88 18.98
N ASP A 399 -1.34 1.37 18.09
CA ASP A 399 -1.25 1.25 16.66
C ASP A 399 -1.74 -0.08 16.09
N CYS A 400 -2.67 -0.08 15.15
CA CYS A 400 -3.07 -1.28 14.41
C CYS A 400 -2.33 -1.36 13.08
N ILE A 401 -1.55 -2.40 12.89
CA ILE A 401 -0.85 -2.68 11.62
C ILE A 401 -1.75 -3.31 10.58
N MET A 402 -2.76 -4.04 11.05
CA MET A 402 -3.83 -4.58 10.20
C MET A 402 -5.11 -3.81 10.49
N GLY A 403 -5.77 -3.29 9.44
CA GLY A 403 -7.12 -2.77 9.57
C GLY A 403 -8.04 -3.87 10.09
N SER A 404 -8.94 -3.55 11.00
CA SER A 404 -9.95 -4.50 11.41
C SER A 404 -10.89 -4.77 10.23
N ASP A 405 -11.20 -6.04 9.96
CA ASP A 405 -12.27 -6.49 9.08
C ASP A 405 -13.65 -6.13 9.65
N THR A 406 -13.90 -4.88 9.93
CA THR A 406 -15.24 -4.44 10.32
C THR A 406 -15.92 -3.77 9.14
N GLU A 407 -16.00 -4.45 8.01
CA GLU A 407 -17.15 -4.30 7.15
C GLU A 407 -18.34 -4.84 7.94
N LEU A 408 -19.05 -3.94 8.58
CA LEU A 408 -20.32 -4.27 9.21
C LEU A 408 -21.30 -4.58 8.09
N LYS A 409 -22.05 -5.65 8.23
CA LYS A 409 -23.08 -6.06 7.28
C LYS A 409 -24.45 -5.77 7.86
N MET A 410 -25.33 -5.24 7.04
CA MET A 410 -26.72 -5.05 7.42
C MET A 410 -27.63 -5.56 6.30
N LYS A 411 -28.53 -6.50 6.62
CA LYS A 411 -29.64 -6.82 5.72
C LYS A 411 -30.55 -5.62 5.65
N VAL A 412 -30.96 -5.25 4.44
CA VAL A 412 -31.81 -4.09 4.21
C VAL A 412 -33.24 -4.53 3.97
N ALA A 413 -34.13 -4.11 4.84
CA ALA A 413 -35.58 -4.34 4.68
C ALA A 413 -36.22 -3.25 3.82
N SER A 414 -35.75 -2.02 3.95
CA SER A 414 -36.22 -0.88 3.17
C SER A 414 -35.18 0.23 3.13
N TRP A 415 -35.35 1.15 2.22
CA TRP A 415 -34.58 2.38 2.20
C TRP A 415 -35.49 3.60 2.02
N GLU A 416 -34.92 4.77 2.36
CA GLU A 416 -35.61 6.05 2.16
C GLU A 416 -34.64 7.06 1.57
N TRP A 417 -35.03 7.70 0.49
CA TRP A 417 -34.29 8.76 -0.15
C TRP A 417 -34.99 10.10 0.06
N ARG A 418 -34.20 11.11 0.43
CA ARG A 418 -34.68 12.48 0.62
C ARG A 418 -33.66 13.49 0.11
N GLU A 419 -34.14 14.65 -0.31
CA GLU A 419 -33.31 15.83 -0.39
C GLU A 419 -32.87 16.25 1.02
N TYR A 420 -31.62 16.65 1.15
CA TYR A 420 -31.03 17.08 2.40
C TYR A 420 -30.16 18.30 2.18
N THR A 421 -30.34 19.36 2.99
CA THR A 421 -29.49 20.55 2.99
C THR A 421 -28.52 20.46 4.17
N SER A 422 -27.22 20.48 3.89
CA SER A 422 -26.18 20.48 4.91
C SER A 422 -26.18 21.78 5.72
N ARG A 423 -25.53 21.79 6.88
CA ARG A 423 -25.33 23.00 7.68
C ARG A 423 -24.59 24.14 6.94
N ALA A 424 -23.81 23.79 5.93
CA ALA A 424 -23.11 24.72 5.04
C ALA A 424 -23.98 25.20 3.86
N GLY A 425 -25.27 24.83 3.80
CA GLY A 425 -26.20 25.25 2.76
C GLY A 425 -26.13 24.44 1.46
N ASN A 426 -25.36 23.33 1.41
CA ASN A 426 -25.26 22.50 0.21
C ASN A 426 -26.41 21.51 0.14
N ASN A 427 -27.13 21.49 -0.99
CA ASN A 427 -28.19 20.53 -1.26
C ASN A 427 -27.59 19.24 -1.84
N MET A 428 -28.03 18.09 -1.30
CA MET A 428 -27.58 16.76 -1.64
C MET A 428 -28.69 15.73 -1.52
N LEU A 429 -28.51 14.53 -2.06
CA LEU A 429 -29.37 13.39 -1.78
C LEU A 429 -28.88 12.64 -0.55
N ARG A 430 -29.79 12.24 0.32
CA ARG A 430 -29.54 11.34 1.43
C ARG A 430 -30.28 10.04 1.22
N ALA A 431 -29.54 8.92 1.23
CA ALA A 431 -30.10 7.59 1.35
C ALA A 431 -30.04 7.12 2.80
N THR A 432 -31.11 6.53 3.31
CA THR A 432 -31.14 5.89 4.64
C THR A 432 -31.62 4.46 4.49
N TYR A 433 -30.82 3.51 4.95
CA TYR A 433 -31.09 2.07 4.91
C TYR A 433 -31.62 1.63 6.28
N TYR A 434 -32.68 0.85 6.27
CA TYR A 434 -33.32 0.30 7.47
C TYR A 434 -33.18 -1.22 7.46
N GLY A 435 -32.70 -1.79 8.57
CA GLY A 435 -32.65 -3.22 8.79
C GLY A 435 -34.03 -3.85 9.09
N PRO A 436 -34.13 -5.19 9.13
CA PRO A 436 -35.37 -5.90 9.40
C PRO A 436 -35.86 -5.78 10.86
N SER A 437 -34.99 -5.41 11.80
CA SER A 437 -35.34 -5.26 13.20
C SER A 437 -35.47 -3.78 13.59
N LEU A 438 -36.41 -3.48 14.49
CA LEU A 438 -36.53 -2.15 15.10
C LEU A 438 -35.31 -1.75 15.94
N SER A 439 -34.49 -2.72 16.34
CA SER A 439 -33.22 -2.47 17.03
C SER A 439 -32.08 -2.09 16.10
N ASP A 440 -32.22 -2.34 14.79
CA ASP A 440 -31.21 -2.03 13.81
C ASP A 440 -31.10 -0.50 13.63
N LYS A 441 -29.90 0.02 13.86
CA LYS A 441 -29.67 1.47 13.68
C LYS A 441 -29.67 1.82 12.19
N PRO A 442 -30.49 2.80 11.76
CA PRO A 442 -30.50 3.21 10.36
C PRO A 442 -29.13 3.72 9.91
N ILE A 443 -28.69 3.31 8.73
CA ILE A 443 -27.44 3.76 8.10
C ILE A 443 -27.77 4.82 7.06
N SER A 444 -27.14 5.99 7.15
CA SER A 444 -27.37 7.06 6.18
C SER A 444 -26.08 7.46 5.48
N GLU A 445 -26.16 7.69 4.19
CA GLU A 445 -25.11 8.22 3.34
C GLU A 445 -25.59 9.43 2.55
N TYR A 446 -24.65 10.26 2.04
CA TYR A 446 -24.95 11.54 1.45
C TYR A 446 -24.23 11.70 0.11
N PHE A 447 -24.96 12.10 -0.93
CA PHE A 447 -24.46 12.25 -2.29
C PHE A 447 -24.52 13.72 -2.73
N CYS A 448 -23.35 14.32 -2.92
CA CYS A 448 -23.19 15.73 -3.30
C CYS A 448 -23.31 15.93 -4.82
N VAL A 449 -24.35 15.47 -5.45
CA VAL A 449 -24.51 15.42 -6.92
C VAL A 449 -24.55 16.81 -7.59
N LEU A 450 -24.84 17.87 -6.86
CA LEU A 450 -24.83 19.25 -7.36
C LEU A 450 -23.49 19.97 -7.17
N HIS A 451 -22.49 19.28 -6.62
CA HIS A 451 -21.18 19.89 -6.39
C HIS A 451 -20.40 19.99 -7.71
N SER A 452 -19.84 21.16 -8.00
CA SER A 452 -18.93 21.34 -9.14
C SER A 452 -17.55 20.75 -8.84
N GLY A 453 -17.08 19.81 -9.67
CA GLY A 453 -15.76 19.18 -9.55
C GLY A 453 -15.83 17.69 -9.24
N TYR A 454 -14.69 17.11 -8.87
CA TYR A 454 -14.50 15.66 -8.68
C TYR A 454 -15.52 15.02 -7.72
N ALA A 455 -15.83 15.67 -6.60
CA ALA A 455 -16.79 15.13 -5.62
C ALA A 455 -18.19 14.98 -6.21
N GLY A 456 -18.64 15.91 -7.05
CA GLY A 456 -19.93 15.83 -7.74
C GLY A 456 -19.92 14.75 -8.82
N GLN A 457 -18.86 14.65 -9.61
CA GLN A 457 -18.71 13.60 -10.64
C GLN A 457 -18.71 12.20 -10.02
N LYS A 458 -17.97 12.01 -8.90
CA LYS A 458 -17.97 10.75 -8.16
C LYS A 458 -19.37 10.41 -7.64
N ALA A 459 -20.05 11.38 -7.01
CA ALA A 459 -21.41 11.17 -6.49
C ALA A 459 -22.41 10.82 -7.61
N ILE A 460 -22.30 11.43 -8.79
CA ILE A 460 -23.11 11.10 -9.97
C ILE A 460 -22.82 9.67 -10.45
N GLY A 461 -21.54 9.27 -10.50
CA GLY A 461 -21.14 7.92 -10.85
C GLY A 461 -21.75 6.87 -9.92
N GLU A 462 -21.65 7.08 -8.60
CA GLU A 462 -22.22 6.19 -7.58
C GLU A 462 -23.75 6.13 -7.69
N ILE A 463 -24.44 7.26 -7.86
CA ILE A 463 -25.88 7.32 -8.03
C ILE A 463 -26.34 6.56 -9.29
N ASN A 464 -25.58 6.67 -10.39
CA ASN A 464 -25.89 5.93 -11.62
C ASN A 464 -25.74 4.41 -11.43
N GLN A 465 -24.73 3.96 -10.70
CA GLN A 465 -24.57 2.54 -10.36
C GLN A 465 -25.72 2.03 -9.50
N ILE A 466 -26.13 2.82 -8.48
CA ILE A 466 -27.27 2.48 -7.62
C ILE A 466 -28.56 2.43 -8.44
N ALA A 467 -28.79 3.39 -9.32
CA ALA A 467 -29.96 3.45 -10.18
C ALA A 467 -30.05 2.23 -11.10
N HIS A 468 -28.96 1.87 -11.75
CA HIS A 468 -28.89 0.69 -12.61
C HIS A 468 -29.19 -0.60 -11.82
N ALA A 469 -28.56 -0.78 -10.65
CA ALA A 469 -28.70 -1.97 -9.83
C ALA A 469 -30.10 -2.10 -9.19
N SER A 470 -30.75 -0.97 -8.87
CA SER A 470 -32.08 -0.93 -8.26
C SER A 470 -33.24 -0.94 -9.27
N GLY A 471 -32.94 -0.93 -10.58
CA GLY A 471 -33.94 -0.83 -11.64
C GLY A 471 -34.57 0.57 -11.76
N CYS A 472 -33.91 1.60 -11.25
CA CYS A 472 -34.33 2.99 -11.43
C CYS A 472 -33.77 3.54 -12.74
N HIS A 473 -34.61 4.24 -13.53
CA HIS A 473 -34.18 4.83 -14.81
C HIS A 473 -33.30 6.06 -14.55
N THR A 474 -32.08 6.05 -15.08
CA THR A 474 -30.99 7.04 -14.81
C THR A 474 -31.22 8.42 -15.45
N GLU A 475 -32.04 8.54 -16.50
CA GLU A 475 -32.30 9.82 -17.16
C GLU A 475 -32.99 10.87 -16.26
N LEU A 476 -33.50 10.43 -15.12
CA LEU A 476 -34.21 11.30 -14.17
C LEU A 476 -33.29 12.25 -13.39
N ILE A 477 -32.03 11.90 -13.15
CA ILE A 477 -31.18 12.67 -12.20
C ILE A 477 -30.64 13.95 -12.82
N ALA A 478 -30.30 13.93 -14.10
CA ALA A 478 -29.82 15.10 -14.83
C ALA A 478 -30.91 16.11 -15.20
N ALA A 479 -32.16 15.61 -15.33
CA ALA A 479 -33.27 16.40 -15.91
C ALA A 479 -34.30 16.91 -14.89
N THR A 480 -34.41 16.31 -13.68
CA THR A 480 -35.59 16.51 -12.82
C THR A 480 -35.34 17.09 -11.44
N GLY A 481 -34.08 17.22 -11.00
CA GLY A 481 -33.71 17.73 -9.68
C GLY A 481 -33.77 16.69 -8.54
N LEU A 482 -33.26 17.08 -7.37
CA LEU A 482 -33.09 16.18 -6.22
C LEU A 482 -34.38 15.59 -5.66
N PRO A 483 -35.50 16.36 -5.53
CA PRO A 483 -36.74 15.80 -4.98
C PRO A 483 -37.32 14.70 -5.86
N GLN A 484 -37.30 14.86 -7.17
CA GLN A 484 -37.83 13.88 -8.13
C GLN A 484 -36.95 12.63 -8.18
N ALA A 485 -35.62 12.79 -8.11
CA ALA A 485 -34.69 11.67 -7.99
C ALA A 485 -34.95 10.86 -6.70
N ALA A 486 -35.16 11.53 -5.58
CA ALA A 486 -35.51 10.86 -4.32
C ALA A 486 -36.81 10.05 -4.43
N VAL A 487 -37.85 10.58 -5.07
CA VAL A 487 -39.11 9.87 -5.31
C VAL A 487 -38.91 8.65 -6.20
N ALA A 488 -38.07 8.74 -7.23
CA ALA A 488 -37.77 7.63 -8.13
C ALA A 488 -37.05 6.48 -7.38
N PHE A 489 -36.03 6.79 -6.59
CA PHE A 489 -35.32 5.81 -5.75
C PHE A 489 -36.22 5.17 -4.69
N ASN A 490 -37.13 5.93 -4.06
CA ASN A 490 -38.08 5.37 -3.10
C ASN A 490 -39.06 4.36 -3.71
N ARG A 491 -39.20 4.35 -5.03
CA ARG A 491 -40.04 3.37 -5.76
C ARG A 491 -39.24 2.19 -6.31
N SER A 492 -37.91 2.26 -6.27
CA SER A 492 -37.03 1.21 -6.79
C SER A 492 -36.69 0.17 -5.71
N LYS A 493 -36.08 -0.95 -6.14
CA LYS A 493 -35.70 -2.04 -5.22
C LYS A 493 -34.48 -1.64 -4.37
N PRO A 494 -34.56 -1.71 -3.01
CA PRO A 494 -33.37 -1.53 -2.17
C PRO A 494 -32.39 -2.71 -2.38
N PRO A 495 -31.10 -2.54 -2.02
CA PRO A 495 -30.18 -3.68 -1.94
C PRO A 495 -30.67 -4.67 -0.88
N ASP A 496 -30.35 -5.95 -1.04
CA ASP A 496 -30.71 -6.98 -0.06
C ASP A 496 -29.81 -6.92 1.18
N GLU A 497 -28.56 -6.46 0.99
CA GLU A 497 -27.56 -6.29 2.06
C GLU A 497 -26.63 -5.14 1.70
N ILE A 498 -26.17 -4.40 2.70
CA ILE A 498 -25.10 -3.41 2.56
C ILE A 498 -23.90 -3.80 3.43
N ASP A 499 -22.70 -3.62 2.87
CA ASP A 499 -21.46 -3.62 3.63
C ASP A 499 -21.10 -2.16 3.91
N TYR A 500 -20.85 -1.83 5.16
CA TYR A 500 -20.60 -0.46 5.58
C TYR A 500 -19.54 -0.36 6.67
N GLU A 501 -18.88 0.77 6.76
CA GLU A 501 -17.96 1.10 7.84
C GLU A 501 -18.42 2.34 8.60
N LYS A 502 -18.07 2.42 9.87
CA LYS A 502 -18.34 3.59 10.69
C LYS A 502 -17.15 4.56 10.62
N ASN A 503 -17.36 5.76 10.13
CA ASN A 503 -16.36 6.81 10.07
C ASN A 503 -16.76 7.97 11.00
N GLY A 504 -16.31 7.92 12.24
CA GLY A 504 -16.69 8.89 13.27
C GLY A 504 -18.20 8.90 13.55
N ARG A 505 -18.87 10.01 13.20
CA ARG A 505 -20.35 10.17 13.33
C ARG A 505 -21.12 9.73 12.10
N TYR A 506 -20.44 9.36 11.01
CA TYR A 506 -21.02 9.00 9.73
C TYR A 506 -20.75 7.55 9.42
N PHE A 507 -21.53 7.01 8.50
CA PHE A 507 -21.33 5.66 7.94
C PHE A 507 -20.97 5.81 6.47
N ASN A 508 -20.00 5.02 6.00
CA ASN A 508 -19.70 4.86 4.59
C ASN A 508 -20.21 3.51 4.14
N VAL A 509 -21.11 3.48 3.17
CA VAL A 509 -21.53 2.24 2.52
C VAL A 509 -20.48 1.89 1.48
N ILE A 510 -19.82 0.74 1.69
CA ILE A 510 -18.71 0.25 0.86
C ILE A 510 -19.27 -0.52 -0.35
N ARG A 511 -20.27 -1.35 -0.09
CA ARG A 511 -20.87 -2.23 -1.10
C ARG A 511 -22.38 -2.35 -0.90
N ARG A 512 -23.09 -2.50 -2.01
CA ARG A 512 -24.55 -2.76 -2.04
C ARG A 512 -24.77 -4.04 -2.82
N ASN A 513 -25.24 -5.07 -2.12
CA ASN A 513 -25.46 -6.39 -2.70
C ASN A 513 -26.94 -6.52 -3.11
N TYR A 514 -27.18 -6.79 -4.38
CA TYR A 514 -28.51 -7.06 -4.94
C TYR A 514 -28.55 -8.54 -5.34
N ALA A 515 -29.56 -9.28 -4.88
CA ALA A 515 -29.75 -10.66 -5.34
C ALA A 515 -30.03 -10.66 -6.85
N PRO A 516 -29.46 -11.62 -7.61
CA PRO A 516 -29.76 -11.74 -9.01
C PRO A 516 -31.28 -11.85 -9.19
N SER A 517 -31.85 -11.02 -10.08
CA SER A 517 -33.25 -11.13 -10.49
C SER A 517 -33.46 -12.54 -11.01
N GLN A 518 -34.37 -13.29 -10.38
CA GLN A 518 -34.84 -14.53 -10.95
C GLN A 518 -35.59 -14.14 -12.23
N THR A 519 -34.91 -14.29 -13.38
CA THR A 519 -35.55 -14.25 -14.71
C THR A 519 -36.32 -15.53 -14.97
#